data_c5a7e234283c42fab575fcdb62499859
#
_entry.id   c5a7e234283c42fab575fcdb62499859
#
_cell.length_a   1.000
_cell.length_b   1.000
_cell.length_c   1.000
_cell.angle_alpha   90.00
_cell.angle_beta   90.00
_cell.angle_gamma   90.00
#
_symmetry.space_group_name_H-M   'P 1'
#
loop_
_entity.id
_entity.type
_entity.pdbx_description
1 polymer ?
#
loop_
_entity_poly.entity_id
_entity_poly.type
_entity_poly.pdbx_seq_one_letter_code
_entity_poly.pdbx_strand_id
1 'polypeptide(L)'
;MQSFNCKYIDDYIAGIKSGRINHPKDVELFIDNILIPVLERDDIYLDNDAIEKGLSLQKYFPYKLIDWELFLFALIVGVIWQRESDYEERWFNYLAAIIGRGAGKNGFISFLAFYFLSPYNGINGYNVDIIANSEDQSKTSFDDVYDIIKTPIDKKYEYVLSKNYHATKTKIKGIKTKSTLRFNTSSNKGKDSKRTGALIMDEYHEYEKGDNIKTLKSGLGKVKNHIEIIITTDGNVRGGEMDKLKSKCASLLNQKNPNCRSIIFYWHIEDESEWNDIKALEKANPSLAHPTFRTLRDTILDEIAEMPENMDYYPTFLAKRCNYPIGNKEVEVTSWENNKACNRPLPDLRGCSCVGGIDYSKTNDFVGVGLLFYRNGIWYWLHHTFVCARSRDLPGIKAPIKEWAAAGDVTIVDDVEIHPSVIAGWFADRLAEGYNILNIAIDSYRYTLLTQALKNIGFDAVDNKNITIIRPSNLMMIAPTINSVFINQLLAWGDAPIMNWCTNNVKCSRDKKDNIIYGKIEPARRKTDTFMAMAAAFAISEMLIVQPIESVPEVIVF
;
A
#
# COMPACT_ATOMS: atom_id res chain seq x y z
N MET A 1 4.78 16.35 35.67
CA MET A 1 4.21 15.34 34.76
C MET A 1 3.71 14.19 35.61
N GLN A 2 2.52 13.67 35.36
CA GLN A 2 1.99 12.53 36.11
C GLN A 2 2.87 11.30 35.84
N SER A 3 3.27 10.58 36.89
CA SER A 3 4.02 9.33 36.76
C SER A 3 3.03 8.15 36.83
N PHE A 4 3.20 7.19 35.93
CA PHE A 4 2.43 5.95 35.91
C PHE A 4 3.17 4.79 36.61
N ASN A 5 4.30 5.07 37.26
CA ASN A 5 5.16 4.11 37.97
C ASN A 5 5.75 3.00 37.06
N CYS A 6 6.01 3.31 35.80
CA CYS A 6 6.75 2.45 34.89
C CYS A 6 7.85 3.25 34.19
N LYS A 7 9.12 3.00 34.54
CA LYS A 7 10.25 3.79 34.03
C LYS A 7 10.30 3.87 32.50
N TYR A 8 10.02 2.78 31.80
CA TYR A 8 10.08 2.72 30.34
C TYR A 8 9.00 3.56 29.68
N ILE A 9 7.82 3.64 30.28
CA ILE A 9 6.71 4.46 29.80
C ILE A 9 6.91 5.90 30.21
N ASP A 10 7.20 6.16 31.48
CA ASP A 10 7.36 7.50 32.04
C ASP A 10 8.54 8.25 31.38
N ASP A 11 9.71 7.60 31.24
CA ASP A 11 10.89 8.18 30.60
C ASP A 11 10.67 8.51 29.13
N TYR A 12 9.92 7.66 28.41
CA TYR A 12 9.63 7.87 27.00
C TYR A 12 8.65 9.03 26.82
N ILE A 13 7.55 9.07 27.58
CA ILE A 13 6.58 10.18 27.58
C ILE A 13 7.29 11.50 27.95
N ALA A 14 8.13 11.49 28.99
CA ALA A 14 8.91 12.65 29.38
C ALA A 14 9.87 13.11 28.30
N GLY A 15 10.49 12.17 27.58
CA GLY A 15 11.36 12.47 26.43
C GLY A 15 10.64 13.15 25.27
N ILE A 16 9.43 12.69 24.95
CA ILE A 16 8.56 13.30 23.93
C ILE A 16 8.13 14.71 24.39
N LYS A 17 7.55 14.83 25.58
CA LYS A 17 7.00 16.10 26.08
C LYS A 17 8.04 17.18 26.34
N SER A 18 9.27 16.80 26.63
CA SER A 18 10.39 17.76 26.79
C SER A 18 11.09 18.12 25.47
N GLY A 19 10.76 17.46 24.34
CA GLY A 19 11.46 17.61 23.08
C GLY A 19 12.87 16.96 23.07
N ARG A 20 13.23 16.16 24.08
CA ARG A 20 14.48 15.38 24.11
C ARG A 20 14.49 14.33 23.01
N ILE A 21 13.34 13.71 22.76
CA ILE A 21 13.13 12.81 21.63
C ILE A 21 12.48 13.64 20.52
N ASN A 22 13.18 13.78 19.39
CA ASN A 22 12.64 14.43 18.21
C ASN A 22 11.60 13.49 17.55
N HIS A 23 10.36 13.94 17.36
CA HIS A 23 9.24 13.10 17.00
C HIS A 23 8.25 13.82 16.07
N PRO A 24 7.48 13.10 15.25
CA PRO A 24 6.36 13.65 14.51
C PRO A 24 5.13 13.86 15.42
N LYS A 25 4.21 14.71 14.99
CA LYS A 25 2.97 15.03 15.69
C LYS A 25 2.12 13.79 16.01
N ASP A 26 2.13 12.79 15.15
CA ASP A 26 1.36 11.55 15.35
C ASP A 26 1.75 10.78 16.62
N VAL A 27 3.03 10.81 16.99
CA VAL A 27 3.50 10.19 18.25
C VAL A 27 2.98 10.96 19.47
N GLU A 28 2.97 12.29 19.41
CA GLU A 28 2.40 13.12 20.48
C GLU A 28 0.88 12.90 20.60
N LEU A 29 0.16 12.85 19.46
CA LEU A 29 -1.26 12.54 19.44
C LEU A 29 -1.58 11.15 20.00
N PHE A 30 -0.75 10.13 19.73
CA PHE A 30 -0.91 8.82 20.35
C PHE A 30 -0.81 8.90 21.88
N ILE A 31 0.19 9.61 22.39
CA ILE A 31 0.40 9.78 23.83
C ILE A 31 -0.81 10.51 24.47
N ASP A 32 -1.24 11.63 23.89
CA ASP A 32 -2.26 12.51 24.48
C ASP A 32 -3.68 12.00 24.32
N ASN A 33 -3.98 11.41 23.17
CA ASN A 33 -5.34 11.02 22.83
C ASN A 33 -5.66 9.56 23.13
N ILE A 34 -4.65 8.70 23.24
CA ILE A 34 -4.85 7.26 23.47
C ILE A 34 -4.14 6.81 24.75
N LEU A 35 -2.81 6.95 24.83
CA LEU A 35 -2.04 6.31 25.90
C LEU A 35 -2.37 6.88 27.29
N ILE A 36 -2.26 8.19 27.49
CA ILE A 36 -2.56 8.82 28.79
C ILE A 36 -4.01 8.53 29.21
N PRO A 37 -5.04 8.74 28.36
CA PRO A 37 -6.41 8.39 28.71
C PRO A 37 -6.65 6.92 29.06
N VAL A 38 -5.90 5.98 28.48
CA VAL A 38 -5.94 4.57 28.85
C VAL A 38 -5.31 4.33 30.21
N LEU A 39 -4.13 4.92 30.46
CA LEU A 39 -3.41 4.72 31.72
C LEU A 39 -4.08 5.41 32.94
N GLU A 40 -4.96 6.38 32.69
CA GLU A 40 -5.75 7.07 33.71
C GLU A 40 -7.03 6.32 34.11
N ARG A 41 -7.33 5.17 33.49
CA ARG A 41 -8.50 4.36 33.82
C ARG A 41 -8.29 3.63 35.14
N ASP A 42 -9.34 3.52 35.94
CA ASP A 42 -9.33 2.83 37.23
C ASP A 42 -9.19 1.31 37.11
N ASP A 43 -9.54 0.75 35.92
CA ASP A 43 -9.48 -0.69 35.63
C ASP A 43 -8.19 -1.09 34.88
N ILE A 44 -7.23 -0.18 34.75
CA ILE A 44 -5.92 -0.41 34.14
C ILE A 44 -4.82 -0.28 35.18
N TYR A 45 -3.89 -1.23 35.19
CA TYR A 45 -2.66 -1.13 36.00
C TYR A 45 -1.42 -1.57 35.20
N LEU A 46 -0.24 -1.27 35.71
CA LEU A 46 1.04 -1.62 35.10
C LEU A 46 1.72 -2.77 35.86
N ASP A 47 1.94 -3.89 35.16
CA ASP A 47 2.69 -5.05 35.67
C ASP A 47 4.18 -4.90 35.33
N ASN A 48 4.91 -4.15 36.19
CA ASN A 48 6.34 -3.97 36.04
C ASN A 48 7.13 -5.28 36.17
N ASP A 49 6.64 -6.23 36.97
CA ASP A 49 7.27 -7.53 37.14
C ASP A 49 7.27 -8.34 35.84
N ALA A 50 6.13 -8.34 35.13
CA ALA A 50 6.03 -9.00 33.82
C ALA A 50 6.97 -8.34 32.80
N ILE A 51 7.08 -7.00 32.81
CA ILE A 51 8.00 -6.25 31.95
C ILE A 51 9.45 -6.67 32.24
N GLU A 52 9.89 -6.58 33.48
CA GLU A 52 11.28 -6.91 33.86
C GLU A 52 11.64 -8.38 33.61
N LYS A 53 10.73 -9.32 33.92
CA LYS A 53 10.89 -10.74 33.59
C LYS A 53 11.06 -10.95 32.07
N GLY A 54 10.23 -10.29 31.27
CA GLY A 54 10.36 -10.31 29.82
C GLY A 54 11.68 -9.75 29.32
N LEU A 55 12.07 -8.56 29.79
CA LEU A 55 13.33 -7.91 29.44
C LEU A 55 14.57 -8.70 29.88
N SER A 56 14.46 -9.55 30.89
CA SER A 56 15.56 -10.44 31.30
C SER A 56 16.01 -11.40 30.19
N LEU A 57 15.17 -11.63 29.17
CA LEU A 57 15.50 -12.43 27.99
C LEU A 57 16.53 -11.78 27.07
N GLN A 58 16.77 -10.46 27.19
CA GLN A 58 17.81 -9.74 26.42
C GLN A 58 19.22 -10.33 26.61
N LYS A 59 19.44 -11.08 27.68
CA LYS A 59 20.72 -11.78 27.90
C LYS A 59 21.06 -12.82 26.84
N TYR A 60 20.08 -13.30 26.09
CA TYR A 60 20.28 -14.29 25.02
C TYR A 60 20.55 -13.63 23.66
N PHE A 61 20.29 -12.31 23.53
CA PHE A 61 20.43 -11.56 22.29
C PHE A 61 21.77 -10.85 22.18
N PRO A 62 22.35 -10.70 20.98
CA PRO A 62 23.61 -9.99 20.76
C PRO A 62 23.46 -8.48 20.85
N TYR A 63 22.24 -7.98 21.05
CA TYR A 63 21.90 -6.55 21.18
C TYR A 63 20.99 -6.31 22.38
N LYS A 64 20.86 -5.04 22.75
CA LYS A 64 19.90 -4.58 23.74
C LYS A 64 18.81 -3.77 23.06
N LEU A 65 17.61 -3.86 23.60
CA LEU A 65 16.51 -3.00 23.15
C LEU A 65 16.82 -1.54 23.51
N ILE A 66 16.49 -0.65 22.59
CA ILE A 66 16.65 0.82 22.77
C ILE A 66 15.32 1.45 23.23
N ASP A 67 15.33 2.73 23.50
CA ASP A 67 14.23 3.44 24.18
C ASP A 67 12.85 3.18 23.59
N TRP A 68 12.67 3.27 22.25
CA TRP A 68 11.37 3.05 21.64
C TRP A 68 10.94 1.56 21.66
N GLU A 69 11.89 0.63 21.61
CA GLU A 69 11.63 -0.80 21.70
C GLU A 69 11.22 -1.20 23.12
N LEU A 70 11.91 -0.63 24.13
CA LEU A 70 11.58 -0.80 25.54
C LEU A 70 10.19 -0.23 25.84
N PHE A 71 9.87 0.94 25.30
CA PHE A 71 8.56 1.58 25.44
C PHE A 71 7.45 0.70 24.84
N LEU A 72 7.60 0.28 23.59
CA LEU A 72 6.59 -0.59 22.95
C LEU A 72 6.47 -1.94 23.66
N PHE A 73 7.57 -2.53 24.10
CA PHE A 73 7.55 -3.77 24.85
C PHE A 73 6.77 -3.60 26.17
N ALA A 74 7.01 -2.52 26.90
CA ALA A 74 6.30 -2.22 28.15
C ALA A 74 4.79 -2.03 27.90
N LEU A 75 4.39 -1.36 26.81
CA LEU A 75 2.98 -1.22 26.46
C LEU A 75 2.31 -2.56 26.12
N ILE A 76 2.99 -3.41 25.35
CA ILE A 76 2.44 -4.71 24.91
C ILE A 76 2.30 -5.68 26.07
N VAL A 77 3.25 -5.67 27.00
CA VAL A 77 3.36 -6.70 28.06
C VAL A 77 2.76 -6.23 29.37
N GLY A 78 2.97 -4.97 29.72
CA GLY A 78 2.75 -4.47 31.08
C GLY A 78 1.45 -3.71 31.30
N VAL A 79 0.74 -3.25 30.26
CA VAL A 79 -0.55 -2.56 30.44
C VAL A 79 -1.65 -3.60 30.56
N ILE A 80 -2.17 -3.77 31.79
CA ILE A 80 -3.11 -4.83 32.14
C ILE A 80 -4.48 -4.24 32.44
N TRP A 81 -5.51 -4.87 31.90
CA TRP A 81 -6.92 -4.60 32.14
C TRP A 81 -7.49 -5.58 33.15
N GLN A 82 -7.90 -5.07 34.31
CA GLN A 82 -8.67 -5.81 35.30
C GLN A 82 -10.13 -5.83 34.86
N ARG A 83 -10.47 -6.80 34.00
CA ARG A 83 -11.80 -6.89 33.40
C ARG A 83 -12.87 -7.33 34.38
N GLU A 84 -12.51 -8.28 35.24
CA GLU A 84 -13.34 -8.84 36.33
C GLU A 84 -12.44 -9.11 37.54
N SER A 85 -12.99 -9.38 38.69
CA SER A 85 -12.22 -9.59 39.94
C SER A 85 -11.15 -10.68 39.85
N ASP A 86 -11.35 -11.67 38.96
CA ASP A 86 -10.48 -12.83 38.74
C ASP A 86 -10.02 -12.99 37.29
N TYR A 87 -10.31 -12.00 36.42
CA TYR A 87 -9.96 -12.06 35.01
C TYR A 87 -9.23 -10.80 34.51
N GLU A 88 -7.99 -11.02 34.21
CA GLU A 88 -7.07 -9.98 33.72
C GLU A 88 -6.63 -10.26 32.28
N GLU A 89 -6.49 -9.22 31.47
CA GLU A 89 -5.99 -9.28 30.11
C GLU A 89 -5.01 -8.15 29.85
N ARG A 90 -4.10 -8.33 28.86
CA ARG A 90 -3.37 -7.22 28.29
C ARG A 90 -4.34 -6.28 27.61
N TRP A 91 -4.17 -4.98 27.85
CA TRP A 91 -5.04 -3.98 27.24
C TRP A 91 -4.83 -3.90 25.75
N PHE A 92 -3.58 -3.70 25.29
CA PHE A 92 -3.29 -3.55 23.89
C PHE A 92 -3.25 -4.91 23.15
N ASN A 93 -4.05 -5.01 22.09
CA ASN A 93 -4.13 -6.19 21.22
C ASN A 93 -3.81 -5.89 19.75
N TYR A 94 -3.40 -4.65 19.45
CA TYR A 94 -3.01 -4.21 18.13
C TYR A 94 -1.83 -3.24 18.21
N LEU A 95 -0.82 -3.45 17.36
CA LEU A 95 0.30 -2.53 17.15
C LEU A 95 0.42 -2.21 15.66
N ALA A 96 0.42 -0.93 15.32
CA ALA A 96 0.86 -0.41 14.03
C ALA A 96 2.13 0.41 14.24
N ALA A 97 3.29 -0.17 13.94
CA ALA A 97 4.59 0.48 14.01
C ALA A 97 5.10 0.75 12.59
N ILE A 98 5.03 2.02 12.17
CA ILE A 98 5.48 2.50 10.87
C ILE A 98 6.74 3.34 11.13
N ILE A 99 7.91 2.79 10.81
CA ILE A 99 9.20 3.36 11.19
C ILE A 99 10.17 3.24 10.02
N GLY A 100 11.00 4.24 9.77
CA GLY A 100 11.96 4.29 8.68
C GLY A 100 12.88 3.07 8.58
N ARG A 101 13.37 2.80 7.38
CA ARG A 101 14.22 1.65 7.09
C ARG A 101 15.53 1.72 7.89
N GLY A 102 15.94 0.58 8.46
CA GLY A 102 17.17 0.46 9.24
C GLY A 102 16.98 0.66 10.74
N ALA A 103 15.78 0.97 11.23
CA ALA A 103 15.51 1.23 12.65
C ALA A 103 15.69 0.05 13.62
N GLY A 104 16.01 -1.16 13.14
CA GLY A 104 16.13 -2.34 14.01
C GLY A 104 14.85 -3.16 14.16
N LYS A 105 13.82 -2.91 13.32
CA LYS A 105 12.51 -3.56 13.39
C LYS A 105 12.58 -5.09 13.50
N ASN A 106 13.44 -5.75 12.72
CA ASN A 106 13.58 -7.21 12.73
C ASN A 106 14.09 -7.72 14.09
N GLY A 107 15.05 -7.01 14.69
CA GLY A 107 15.51 -7.33 16.05
C GLY A 107 14.40 -7.27 17.08
N PHE A 108 13.57 -6.24 17.01
CA PHE A 108 12.41 -6.11 17.89
C PHE A 108 11.37 -7.23 17.66
N ILE A 109 11.08 -7.58 16.39
CA ILE A 109 10.19 -8.72 16.05
C ILE A 109 10.76 -10.02 16.64
N SER A 110 12.06 -10.26 16.45
CA SER A 110 12.74 -11.48 16.95
C SER A 110 12.66 -11.56 18.47
N PHE A 111 12.86 -10.43 19.17
CA PHE A 111 12.73 -10.36 20.62
C PHE A 111 11.29 -10.64 21.09
N LEU A 112 10.29 -10.00 20.48
CA LEU A 112 8.87 -10.25 20.79
C LEU A 112 8.47 -11.71 20.53
N ALA A 113 8.88 -12.28 19.40
CA ALA A 113 8.60 -13.66 19.05
C ALA A 113 9.20 -14.64 20.08
N PHE A 114 10.44 -14.39 20.50
CA PHE A 114 11.09 -15.19 21.54
C PHE A 114 10.40 -15.04 22.91
N TYR A 115 10.00 -13.81 23.29
CA TYR A 115 9.24 -13.56 24.50
C TYR A 115 7.92 -14.35 24.50
N PHE A 116 7.16 -14.30 23.40
CA PHE A 116 5.88 -15.02 23.29
C PHE A 116 6.01 -16.55 23.35
N LEU A 117 7.16 -17.11 22.94
CA LEU A 117 7.47 -18.53 23.10
C LEU A 117 7.87 -18.90 24.53
N SER A 118 8.39 -17.93 25.29
CA SER A 118 8.97 -18.15 26.61
C SER A 118 7.90 -18.43 27.68
N PRO A 119 8.28 -19.05 28.81
CA PRO A 119 7.39 -19.19 29.96
C PRO A 119 6.93 -17.84 30.55
N TYR A 120 7.66 -16.75 30.32
CA TYR A 120 7.34 -15.42 30.83
C TYR A 120 6.10 -14.80 30.19
N ASN A 121 5.70 -15.29 29.01
CA ASN A 121 4.40 -14.93 28.41
C ASN A 121 3.20 -15.43 29.24
N GLY A 122 3.39 -16.47 30.07
CA GLY A 122 2.37 -17.02 30.98
C GLY A 122 1.24 -17.82 30.30
N ILE A 123 1.26 -17.99 28.98
CA ILE A 123 0.17 -18.63 28.22
C ILE A 123 0.69 -19.86 27.48
N ASN A 124 0.10 -21.02 27.76
CA ASN A 124 0.43 -22.26 27.07
C ASN A 124 -0.25 -22.34 25.70
N GLY A 125 0.49 -22.85 24.70
CA GLY A 125 0.00 -23.00 23.34
C GLY A 125 -0.15 -21.66 22.59
N TYR A 126 0.58 -20.63 23.02
CA TYR A 126 0.58 -19.32 22.39
C TYR A 126 1.42 -19.35 21.10
N ASN A 127 0.77 -19.56 19.97
CA ASN A 127 1.46 -19.65 18.68
C ASN A 127 1.75 -18.27 18.12
N VAL A 128 2.92 -18.14 17.51
CA VAL A 128 3.40 -16.93 16.86
C VAL A 128 3.59 -17.22 15.37
N ASP A 129 2.90 -16.48 14.52
CA ASP A 129 3.03 -16.56 13.07
C ASP A 129 3.63 -15.24 12.56
N ILE A 130 4.84 -15.29 11.98
CA ILE A 130 5.46 -14.18 11.27
C ILE A 130 5.09 -14.31 9.79
N ILE A 131 4.61 -13.23 9.20
CA ILE A 131 4.14 -13.19 7.82
C ILE A 131 4.78 -12.02 7.10
N ALA A 132 5.31 -12.28 5.90
CA ALA A 132 5.76 -11.26 4.97
C ALA A 132 5.31 -11.60 3.54
N ASN A 133 5.59 -10.70 2.60
CA ASN A 133 5.22 -10.91 1.20
C ASN A 133 6.08 -11.99 0.52
N SER A 134 7.36 -12.10 0.89
CA SER A 134 8.27 -13.17 0.46
C SER A 134 8.68 -14.09 1.62
N GLU A 135 9.12 -15.32 1.28
CA GLU A 135 9.62 -16.28 2.28
C GLU A 135 10.88 -15.77 2.95
N ASP A 136 11.81 -15.20 2.20
CA ASP A 136 13.09 -14.71 2.72
C ASP A 136 12.89 -13.59 3.76
N GLN A 137 11.94 -12.66 3.49
CA GLN A 137 11.61 -11.60 4.44
C GLN A 137 11.00 -12.14 5.74
N SER A 138 10.01 -13.05 5.65
CA SER A 138 9.38 -13.63 6.84
C SER A 138 10.32 -14.52 7.64
N LYS A 139 11.35 -15.07 6.99
CA LYS A 139 12.33 -15.96 7.58
C LYS A 139 13.40 -15.23 8.37
N THR A 140 13.74 -13.98 8.03
CA THR A 140 14.82 -13.23 8.68
C THR A 140 14.65 -13.19 10.22
N SER A 141 13.53 -12.71 10.72
CA SER A 141 13.27 -12.65 12.17
C SER A 141 13.09 -14.04 12.81
N PHE A 142 12.65 -15.04 12.04
CA PHE A 142 12.59 -16.41 12.50
C PHE A 142 14.01 -17.00 12.65
N ASP A 143 14.89 -16.78 11.68
CA ASP A 143 16.28 -17.28 11.69
C ASP A 143 17.07 -16.66 12.86
N ASP A 144 16.86 -15.38 13.18
CA ASP A 144 17.45 -14.77 14.38
C ASP A 144 17.11 -15.57 15.65
N VAL A 145 15.82 -15.91 15.84
CA VAL A 145 15.40 -16.71 17.00
C VAL A 145 15.95 -18.14 16.94
N TYR A 146 16.03 -18.71 15.74
CA TYR A 146 16.62 -20.03 15.52
C TYR A 146 18.10 -20.04 15.92
N ASP A 147 18.87 -19.04 15.50
CA ASP A 147 20.30 -18.93 15.75
C ASP A 147 20.58 -18.68 17.25
N ILE A 148 19.78 -17.85 17.91
CA ILE A 148 19.88 -17.66 19.37
C ILE A 148 19.77 -19.00 20.12
N ILE A 149 18.88 -19.88 19.66
CA ILE A 149 18.66 -21.18 20.30
C ILE A 149 19.75 -22.20 19.93
N LYS A 150 20.21 -22.20 18.67
CA LYS A 150 21.15 -23.21 18.15
C LYS A 150 22.62 -22.85 18.34
N THR A 151 22.92 -21.56 18.24
CA THR A 151 24.27 -20.99 18.36
C THR A 151 24.27 -19.82 19.35
N PRO A 152 24.00 -20.10 20.65
CA PRO A 152 23.89 -19.04 21.64
C PRO A 152 25.18 -18.23 21.76
N ILE A 153 25.03 -16.93 22.03
CA ILE A 153 26.16 -15.97 22.18
C ILE A 153 27.16 -16.35 23.28
N ASP A 154 26.71 -17.16 24.25
CA ASP A 154 27.54 -17.70 25.31
C ASP A 154 27.16 -19.15 25.57
N LYS A 155 28.16 -20.05 25.57
CA LYS A 155 27.97 -21.49 25.77
C LYS A 155 27.21 -21.84 27.06
N LYS A 156 27.29 -21.02 28.10
CA LYS A 156 26.54 -21.25 29.36
C LYS A 156 25.03 -21.28 29.13
N TYR A 157 24.50 -20.66 28.07
CA TYR A 157 23.08 -20.66 27.73
C TYR A 157 22.62 -21.87 26.92
N GLU A 158 23.55 -22.65 26.32
CA GLU A 158 23.24 -23.77 25.43
C GLU A 158 22.34 -24.82 26.09
N TYR A 159 22.69 -25.23 27.33
CA TYR A 159 21.89 -26.19 28.09
C TYR A 159 20.47 -25.68 28.37
N VAL A 160 20.34 -24.43 28.80
CA VAL A 160 19.03 -23.85 29.16
C VAL A 160 18.15 -23.70 27.92
N LEU A 161 18.72 -23.23 26.81
CA LEU A 161 17.99 -23.02 25.56
C LEU A 161 17.58 -24.36 24.92
N SER A 162 18.48 -25.32 24.82
CA SER A 162 18.17 -26.66 24.27
C SER A 162 17.14 -27.42 25.10
N LYS A 163 17.14 -27.24 26.44
CA LYS A 163 16.15 -27.85 27.34
C LYS A 163 14.76 -27.22 27.23
N ASN A 164 14.68 -25.93 26.88
CA ASN A 164 13.42 -25.20 26.84
C ASN A 164 12.82 -25.09 25.44
N TYR A 165 13.63 -25.24 24.39
CA TYR A 165 13.19 -25.03 23.00
C TYR A 165 13.66 -26.16 22.08
N HIS A 166 12.77 -26.59 21.19
CA HIS A 166 13.12 -27.46 20.07
C HIS A 166 13.01 -26.66 18.77
N ALA A 167 14.14 -26.39 18.12
CA ALA A 167 14.22 -25.57 16.94
C ALA A 167 14.61 -26.38 15.69
N THR A 168 13.80 -26.28 14.64
CA THR A 168 14.06 -26.74 13.28
C THR A 168 14.05 -25.53 12.35
N LYS A 169 14.54 -25.66 11.12
CA LYS A 169 14.59 -24.57 10.12
C LYS A 169 13.22 -24.03 9.68
N THR A 170 12.12 -24.67 10.06
CA THR A 170 10.76 -24.29 9.68
C THR A 170 9.83 -24.05 10.86
N LYS A 171 10.25 -24.43 12.08
CA LYS A 171 9.43 -24.35 13.26
C LYS A 171 10.27 -24.37 14.53
N ILE A 172 9.95 -23.48 15.46
CA ILE A 172 10.50 -23.47 16.80
C ILE A 172 9.36 -23.77 17.78
N LYS A 173 9.60 -24.64 18.75
CA LYS A 173 8.61 -25.03 19.76
C LYS A 173 9.18 -24.81 21.17
N GLY A 174 8.45 -24.07 21.99
CA GLY A 174 8.67 -24.05 23.45
C GLY A 174 8.23 -25.38 24.05
N ILE A 175 9.14 -26.11 24.70
CA ILE A 175 8.86 -27.46 25.23
C ILE A 175 7.84 -27.40 26.36
N LYS A 176 8.04 -26.49 27.32
CA LYS A 176 7.13 -26.31 28.47
C LYS A 176 5.83 -25.63 28.07
N THR A 177 5.90 -24.54 27.32
CA THR A 177 4.74 -23.73 26.95
C THR A 177 3.90 -24.37 25.85
N LYS A 178 4.44 -25.33 25.09
CA LYS A 178 3.84 -25.90 23.87
C LYS A 178 3.55 -24.87 22.77
N SER A 179 4.02 -23.65 22.95
CA SER A 179 3.90 -22.55 21.98
C SER A 179 4.80 -22.82 20.77
N THR A 180 4.43 -22.29 19.62
CA THR A 180 5.21 -22.48 18.38
C THR A 180 5.43 -21.17 17.67
N LEU A 181 6.64 -20.97 17.13
CA LEU A 181 6.97 -19.90 16.18
C LEU A 181 7.08 -20.50 14.78
N ARG A 182 6.49 -19.85 13.81
CA ARG A 182 6.55 -20.19 12.39
C ARG A 182 6.64 -18.92 11.55
N PHE A 183 7.23 -19.05 10.38
CA PHE A 183 7.14 -18.03 9.33
C PHE A 183 6.26 -18.54 8.18
N ASN A 184 5.65 -17.62 7.46
CA ASN A 184 4.76 -17.93 6.36
C ASN A 184 4.75 -16.80 5.35
N THR A 185 4.49 -17.12 4.08
CA THR A 185 4.18 -16.10 3.07
C THR A 185 2.68 -15.74 3.08
N SER A 186 2.35 -14.55 2.60
CA SER A 186 0.96 -14.07 2.50
C SER A 186 0.09 -14.95 1.59
N SER A 187 0.67 -15.71 0.66
CA SER A 187 -0.01 -16.49 -0.38
C SER A 187 -0.39 -17.94 -0.01
N ASN A 188 0.07 -18.47 1.12
CA ASN A 188 -0.18 -19.88 1.49
C ASN A 188 -1.65 -20.15 1.82
N LYS A 189 -2.31 -20.99 1.03
CA LYS A 189 -3.67 -21.50 1.27
C LYS A 189 -3.68 -22.55 2.41
N GLY A 190 -4.72 -22.55 3.27
CA GLY A 190 -4.93 -23.61 4.29
C GLY A 190 -4.66 -23.21 5.74
N LYS A 191 -4.95 -21.96 6.13
CA LYS A 191 -4.65 -21.41 7.47
C LYS A 191 -5.86 -21.21 8.39
N ASP A 192 -7.06 -21.60 7.97
CA ASP A 192 -8.32 -21.27 8.65
C ASP A 192 -8.53 -21.87 10.05
N SER A 193 -7.69 -22.79 10.52
CA SER A 193 -7.94 -23.53 11.76
C SER A 193 -6.92 -23.31 12.87
N LYS A 194 -5.97 -22.38 12.72
CA LYS A 194 -4.92 -22.21 13.71
C LYS A 194 -5.37 -21.30 14.87
N ARG A 195 -4.94 -21.68 16.08
CA ARG A 195 -5.04 -20.83 17.27
C ARG A 195 -3.79 -19.98 17.35
N THR A 196 -3.85 -18.76 16.80
CA THR A 196 -2.72 -17.82 16.79
C THR A 196 -2.85 -16.87 17.97
N GLY A 197 -1.80 -16.77 18.78
CA GLY A 197 -1.68 -15.80 19.86
C GLY A 197 -1.11 -14.47 19.38
N ALA A 198 0.00 -14.51 18.63
CA ALA A 198 0.57 -13.32 17.99
C ALA A 198 0.67 -13.51 16.46
N LEU A 199 0.09 -12.57 15.74
CA LEU A 199 0.20 -12.44 14.29
C LEU A 199 1.09 -11.23 13.99
N ILE A 200 2.28 -11.47 13.46
CA ILE A 200 3.25 -10.43 13.13
C ILE A 200 3.31 -10.30 11.61
N MET A 201 2.92 -9.14 11.09
CA MET A 201 2.99 -8.81 9.67
C MET A 201 4.15 -7.84 9.44
N ASP A 202 5.19 -8.36 8.80
CA ASP A 202 6.38 -7.59 8.43
C ASP A 202 6.27 -7.08 7.00
N GLU A 203 6.96 -5.97 6.70
CA GLU A 203 6.96 -5.29 5.39
C GLU A 203 5.54 -5.09 4.81
N TYR A 204 4.63 -4.60 5.66
CA TYR A 204 3.21 -4.47 5.34
C TYR A 204 2.93 -3.58 4.12
N HIS A 205 3.83 -2.65 3.79
CA HIS A 205 3.74 -1.79 2.61
C HIS A 205 3.78 -2.56 1.27
N GLU A 206 4.22 -3.81 1.27
CA GLU A 206 4.24 -4.67 0.08
C GLU A 206 2.94 -5.46 -0.12
N TYR A 207 1.97 -5.38 0.82
CA TYR A 207 0.71 -6.10 0.71
C TYR A 207 -0.27 -5.33 -0.16
N GLU A 208 -0.61 -5.89 -1.32
CA GLU A 208 -1.53 -5.28 -2.27
C GLU A 208 -3.00 -5.70 -2.05
N LYS A 209 -3.26 -6.86 -1.45
CA LYS A 209 -4.62 -7.43 -1.24
C LYS A 209 -4.88 -7.81 0.22
N GLY A 210 -6.03 -7.37 0.73
CA GLY A 210 -6.46 -7.65 2.11
C GLY A 210 -7.08 -9.03 2.37
N ASP A 211 -7.44 -9.82 1.35
CA ASP A 211 -8.22 -11.06 1.58
C ASP A 211 -7.44 -12.16 2.29
N ASN A 212 -6.15 -12.32 1.96
CA ASN A 212 -5.29 -13.25 2.68
C ASN A 212 -5.06 -12.82 4.14
N ILE A 213 -5.03 -11.50 4.40
CA ILE A 213 -4.91 -10.93 5.73
C ILE A 213 -6.16 -11.22 6.57
N LYS A 214 -7.37 -11.12 6.00
CA LYS A 214 -8.63 -11.42 6.68
C LYS A 214 -8.66 -12.87 7.17
N THR A 215 -8.26 -13.82 6.33
CA THR A 215 -8.17 -15.25 6.67
C THR A 215 -7.20 -15.49 7.83
N LEU A 216 -6.03 -14.83 7.82
CA LEU A 216 -5.05 -14.96 8.89
C LEU A 216 -5.55 -14.37 10.21
N LYS A 217 -6.23 -13.24 10.16
CA LYS A 217 -6.85 -12.59 11.33
C LYS A 217 -7.97 -13.42 11.94
N SER A 218 -8.64 -14.27 11.17
CA SER A 218 -9.70 -15.17 11.69
C SER A 218 -9.20 -16.18 12.75
N GLY A 219 -7.89 -16.42 12.79
CA GLY A 219 -7.21 -17.23 13.80
C GLY A 219 -7.02 -16.55 15.16
N LEU A 220 -7.03 -15.20 15.19
CA LEU A 220 -6.94 -14.40 16.41
C LEU A 220 -8.24 -14.46 17.23
N GLY A 221 -8.16 -14.15 18.52
CA GLY A 221 -9.32 -14.14 19.43
C GLY A 221 -9.65 -15.50 20.05
N LYS A 222 -8.98 -16.59 19.62
CA LYS A 222 -9.12 -17.92 20.20
C LYS A 222 -8.14 -18.20 21.35
N VAL A 223 -7.24 -17.28 21.61
CA VAL A 223 -6.19 -17.35 22.63
C VAL A 223 -6.24 -16.07 23.46
N LYS A 224 -6.12 -16.20 24.78
CA LYS A 224 -6.03 -15.06 25.71
C LYS A 224 -4.85 -14.17 25.33
N ASN A 225 -4.99 -12.86 25.48
CA ASN A 225 -3.96 -11.86 25.19
C ASN A 225 -3.41 -11.95 23.75
N HIS A 226 -4.28 -12.31 22.78
CA HIS A 226 -3.88 -12.29 21.37
C HIS A 226 -3.50 -10.87 20.93
N ILE A 227 -2.56 -10.79 19.99
CA ILE A 227 -2.11 -9.51 19.44
C ILE A 227 -1.86 -9.60 17.93
N GLU A 228 -2.28 -8.56 17.22
CA GLU A 228 -1.91 -8.29 15.84
C GLU A 228 -0.82 -7.22 15.83
N ILE A 229 0.31 -7.51 15.20
CA ILE A 229 1.45 -6.60 15.09
C ILE A 229 1.72 -6.35 13.62
N ILE A 230 1.61 -5.09 13.21
CA ILE A 230 2.10 -4.60 11.91
C ILE A 230 3.35 -3.79 12.19
N ILE A 231 4.46 -4.18 11.57
CA ILE A 231 5.71 -3.43 11.65
C ILE A 231 6.28 -3.27 10.25
N THR A 232 6.51 -2.03 9.81
CA THR A 232 6.83 -1.74 8.42
C THR A 232 7.51 -0.38 8.25
N THR A 233 8.07 -0.15 7.07
CA THR A 233 8.30 1.18 6.50
C THR A 233 7.09 1.57 5.65
N ASP A 234 7.05 2.79 5.15
CA ASP A 234 6.16 3.14 4.04
C ASP A 234 6.75 2.65 2.70
N GLY A 235 5.96 2.66 1.66
CA GLY A 235 6.32 2.20 0.31
C GLY A 235 5.72 3.09 -0.78
N ASN A 236 6.12 2.83 -2.02
CA ASN A 236 5.68 3.61 -3.19
C ASN A 236 4.31 3.17 -3.73
N VAL A 237 3.73 2.08 -3.21
CA VAL A 237 2.41 1.58 -3.66
C VAL A 237 1.31 2.46 -3.07
N ARG A 238 0.53 3.13 -3.93
CA ARG A 238 -0.61 3.96 -3.51
C ARG A 238 -1.93 3.22 -3.72
N GLY A 239 -2.93 3.53 -2.87
CA GLY A 239 -4.25 2.89 -2.90
C GLY A 239 -4.29 1.46 -2.35
N GLY A 240 -3.17 0.96 -1.82
CA GLY A 240 -3.04 -0.38 -1.23
C GLY A 240 -3.42 -0.44 0.25
N GLU A 241 -3.07 -1.57 0.88
CA GLU A 241 -3.33 -1.81 2.30
C GLU A 241 -2.59 -0.83 3.22
N MET A 242 -1.42 -0.31 2.79
CA MET A 242 -0.67 0.68 3.56
C MET A 242 -1.42 2.01 3.70
N ASP A 243 -2.04 2.51 2.62
CA ASP A 243 -2.83 3.75 2.68
C ASP A 243 -4.09 3.60 3.53
N LYS A 244 -4.72 2.42 3.52
CA LYS A 244 -5.83 2.08 4.43
C LYS A 244 -5.37 2.06 5.88
N LEU A 245 -4.19 1.48 6.15
CA LEU A 245 -3.59 1.48 7.48
C LEU A 245 -3.34 2.90 7.99
N LYS A 246 -2.71 3.77 7.18
CA LYS A 246 -2.46 5.16 7.52
C LYS A 246 -3.75 5.93 7.79
N SER A 247 -4.77 5.74 6.97
CA SER A 247 -6.10 6.35 7.17
C SER A 247 -6.75 5.89 8.48
N LYS A 248 -6.62 4.59 8.82
CA LYS A 248 -7.08 4.05 10.12
C LYS A 248 -6.31 4.67 11.28
N CYS A 249 -4.98 4.76 11.19
CA CYS A 249 -4.14 5.38 12.23
C CYS A 249 -4.54 6.84 12.46
N ALA A 250 -4.65 7.64 11.40
CA ALA A 250 -5.06 9.03 11.49
C ALA A 250 -6.46 9.18 12.14
N SER A 251 -7.42 8.34 11.77
CA SER A 251 -8.76 8.36 12.37
C SER A 251 -8.73 8.06 13.87
N LEU A 252 -7.89 7.13 14.33
CA LEU A 252 -7.77 6.80 15.75
C LEU A 252 -7.06 7.88 16.55
N LEU A 253 -6.09 8.58 15.95
CA LEU A 253 -5.30 9.64 16.59
C LEU A 253 -6.06 10.95 16.77
N ASN A 254 -7.09 11.21 15.95
CA ASN A 254 -7.74 12.52 15.89
C ASN A 254 -8.63 12.89 17.10
N GLN A 255 -8.90 11.95 18.01
CA GLN A 255 -9.76 12.20 19.17
C GLN A 255 -9.35 11.39 20.39
N LYS A 256 -9.62 11.92 21.60
CA LYS A 256 -9.38 11.19 22.84
C LYS A 256 -10.23 9.92 22.89
N ASN A 257 -9.58 8.77 23.12
CA ASN A 257 -10.23 7.47 23.16
C ASN A 257 -9.62 6.56 24.23
N PRO A 258 -10.12 6.63 25.50
CA PRO A 258 -9.64 5.77 26.58
C PRO A 258 -10.01 4.28 26.39
N ASN A 259 -10.82 3.95 25.39
CA ASN A 259 -11.21 2.58 25.06
C ASN A 259 -10.43 2.01 23.88
N CYS A 260 -9.45 2.75 23.34
CA CYS A 260 -8.63 2.29 22.23
C CYS A 260 -7.66 1.20 22.68
N ARG A 261 -7.73 0.03 22.03
CA ARG A 261 -6.82 -1.12 22.29
C ARG A 261 -5.68 -1.21 21.28
N SER A 262 -5.41 -0.10 20.55
CA SER A 262 -4.40 -0.03 19.50
C SER A 262 -3.24 0.86 19.92
N ILE A 263 -2.03 0.38 19.74
CA ILE A 263 -0.80 1.18 19.78
C ILE A 263 -0.55 1.69 18.36
N ILE A 264 -0.51 3.01 18.19
CA ILE A 264 -0.19 3.67 16.94
C ILE A 264 1.19 4.32 17.09
N PHE A 265 2.18 3.78 16.42
CA PHE A 265 3.56 4.22 16.49
C PHE A 265 4.05 4.58 15.09
N TYR A 266 3.61 5.76 14.60
CA TYR A 266 3.85 6.21 13.25
C TYR A 266 4.89 7.34 13.24
N TRP A 267 6.05 7.05 12.66
CA TRP A 267 7.21 7.92 12.56
C TRP A 267 7.47 8.31 11.11
N HIS A 268 7.44 9.60 10.83
CA HIS A 268 7.64 10.16 9.48
C HIS A 268 8.15 11.61 9.60
N ILE A 269 8.79 12.13 8.55
CA ILE A 269 9.00 13.58 8.44
C ILE A 269 7.65 14.28 8.20
N GLU A 270 7.51 15.52 8.63
CA GLU A 270 6.26 16.28 8.51
C GLU A 270 6.17 17.08 7.22
N ASP A 271 7.32 17.47 6.66
CA ASP A 271 7.43 18.22 5.40
C ASP A 271 8.52 17.65 4.51
N GLU A 272 8.28 17.67 3.19
CA GLU A 272 9.24 17.17 2.21
C GLU A 272 10.61 17.86 2.32
N SER A 273 10.66 19.16 2.66
CA SER A 273 11.90 19.91 2.81
C SER A 273 12.84 19.41 3.91
N GLU A 274 12.35 18.56 4.83
CA GLU A 274 13.13 17.97 5.92
C GLU A 274 14.02 16.79 5.46
N TRP A 275 13.93 16.34 4.21
CA TRP A 275 14.55 15.11 3.72
C TRP A 275 16.08 15.05 3.85
N ASN A 276 16.76 16.19 3.78
CA ASN A 276 18.22 16.28 3.81
C ASN A 276 18.78 16.75 5.17
N ASP A 277 17.92 16.93 6.16
CA ASP A 277 18.33 17.22 7.53
C ASP A 277 18.32 15.93 8.37
N ILE A 278 19.50 15.39 8.64
CA ILE A 278 19.66 14.16 9.45
C ILE A 278 19.03 14.28 10.85
N LYS A 279 18.91 15.48 11.40
CA LYS A 279 18.24 15.70 12.68
C LYS A 279 16.71 15.63 12.51
N ALA A 280 16.17 16.16 11.44
CA ALA A 280 14.76 16.02 11.12
C ALA A 280 14.39 14.55 10.82
N LEU A 281 15.30 13.78 10.20
CA LEU A 281 15.07 12.36 9.91
C LEU A 281 14.94 11.48 11.17
N GLU A 282 15.31 11.96 12.34
CA GLU A 282 14.99 11.29 13.61
C GLU A 282 13.46 11.17 13.80
N LYS A 283 12.65 12.09 13.25
CA LYS A 283 11.17 12.01 13.22
C LYS A 283 10.65 10.81 12.41
N ALA A 284 11.43 10.32 11.46
CA ALA A 284 11.05 9.13 10.68
C ALA A 284 11.68 7.86 11.25
N ASN A 285 12.78 8.00 11.99
CA ASN A 285 13.54 6.86 12.52
C ASN A 285 14.13 7.20 13.91
N PRO A 286 13.43 6.84 14.98
CA PRO A 286 13.86 7.14 16.35
C PRO A 286 15.20 6.51 16.73
N SER A 287 15.65 5.48 16.01
CA SER A 287 16.93 4.82 16.27
C SER A 287 18.14 5.68 15.86
N LEU A 288 17.97 6.68 14.98
CA LEU A 288 19.06 7.53 14.52
C LEU A 288 19.68 8.38 15.65
N ALA A 289 18.92 8.66 16.70
CA ALA A 289 19.43 9.36 17.88
C ALA A 289 20.31 8.46 18.78
N HIS A 290 20.21 7.12 18.64
CA HIS A 290 20.91 6.19 19.51
C HIS A 290 22.33 5.87 19.02
N PRO A 291 23.36 5.87 19.89
CA PRO A 291 24.76 5.68 19.48
C PRO A 291 25.07 4.36 18.74
N THR A 292 24.31 3.30 19.00
CA THR A 292 24.50 2.01 18.31
C THR A 292 24.13 2.05 16.83
N PHE A 293 23.39 3.06 16.39
CA PHE A 293 22.97 3.24 14.99
C PHE A 293 23.82 4.25 14.22
N ARG A 294 25.06 4.52 14.70
CA ARG A 294 25.99 5.44 14.05
C ARG A 294 26.24 5.08 12.58
N THR A 295 26.48 3.81 12.28
CA THR A 295 26.69 3.33 10.90
C THR A 295 25.48 3.61 10.01
N LEU A 296 24.26 3.44 10.50
CA LEU A 296 23.05 3.79 9.76
C LEU A 296 22.99 5.30 9.48
N ARG A 297 23.33 6.10 10.48
CA ARG A 297 23.37 7.56 10.35
C ARG A 297 24.36 7.99 9.27
N ASP A 298 25.58 7.43 9.29
CA ASP A 298 26.60 7.70 8.30
C ASP A 298 26.14 7.29 6.89
N THR A 299 25.55 6.10 6.74
CA THR A 299 24.99 5.63 5.47
C THR A 299 23.91 6.58 4.92
N ILE A 300 23.03 7.10 5.77
CA ILE A 300 21.98 8.04 5.35
C ILE A 300 22.60 9.38 4.93
N LEU A 301 23.65 9.84 5.60
CA LEU A 301 24.38 11.05 5.19
C LEU A 301 25.04 10.89 3.83
N ASP A 302 25.61 9.71 3.54
CA ASP A 302 26.17 9.37 2.22
C ASP A 302 25.06 9.37 1.15
N GLU A 303 23.91 8.70 1.42
CA GLU A 303 22.75 8.70 0.51
C GLU A 303 22.25 10.13 0.22
N ILE A 304 22.22 11.03 1.22
CA ILE A 304 21.85 12.45 1.05
C ILE A 304 22.88 13.18 0.18
N ALA A 305 24.17 12.95 0.41
CA ALA A 305 25.24 13.62 -0.34
C ALA A 305 25.26 13.20 -1.82
N GLU A 306 24.92 11.94 -2.12
CA GLU A 306 24.86 11.39 -3.48
C GLU A 306 23.55 11.74 -4.22
N MET A 307 22.54 12.24 -3.52
CA MET A 307 21.20 12.48 -4.09
C MET A 307 21.19 13.39 -5.33
N PRO A 308 21.99 14.49 -5.41
CA PRO A 308 22.00 15.34 -6.60
C PRO A 308 22.40 14.61 -7.89
N GLU A 309 23.20 13.54 -7.76
CA GLU A 309 23.65 12.72 -8.90
C GLU A 309 22.72 11.51 -9.16
N ASN A 310 21.80 11.22 -8.23
CA ASN A 310 20.94 10.03 -8.26
C ASN A 310 19.47 10.36 -7.91
N MET A 311 18.90 11.33 -8.61
CA MET A 311 17.51 11.78 -8.36
C MET A 311 16.46 10.69 -8.59
N ASP A 312 16.75 9.67 -9.38
CA ASP A 312 15.85 8.51 -9.57
C ASP A 312 15.61 7.74 -8.25
N TYR A 313 16.56 7.81 -7.33
CA TYR A 313 16.44 7.18 -6.01
C TYR A 313 15.63 8.02 -4.99
N TYR A 314 15.48 9.32 -5.24
CA TYR A 314 14.85 10.26 -4.32
C TYR A 314 13.46 9.83 -3.81
N PRO A 315 12.51 9.39 -4.66
CA PRO A 315 11.20 8.93 -4.17
C PRO A 315 11.30 7.68 -3.29
N THR A 316 12.26 6.81 -3.58
CA THR A 316 12.51 5.61 -2.77
C THR A 316 13.10 5.98 -1.42
N PHE A 317 14.02 6.94 -1.38
CA PHE A 317 14.59 7.49 -0.16
C PHE A 317 13.49 8.10 0.72
N LEU A 318 12.65 8.97 0.17
CA LEU A 318 11.54 9.58 0.89
C LEU A 318 10.56 8.54 1.45
N ALA A 319 10.16 7.55 0.64
CA ALA A 319 9.25 6.51 1.10
C ALA A 319 9.88 5.65 2.21
N LYS A 320 11.14 5.22 2.05
CA LYS A 320 11.76 4.21 2.93
C LYS A 320 12.53 4.79 4.11
N ARG A 321 13.23 5.91 3.93
CA ARG A 321 14.00 6.55 5.00
C ARG A 321 13.16 7.53 5.79
N CYS A 322 12.31 8.30 5.08
CA CYS A 322 11.53 9.38 5.65
C CYS A 322 10.09 8.98 6.01
N ASN A 323 9.61 7.81 5.58
CA ASN A 323 8.20 7.42 5.65
C ASN A 323 7.26 8.51 5.09
N TYR A 324 7.74 9.22 4.08
CA TYR A 324 7.07 10.33 3.41
C TYR A 324 7.00 10.04 1.92
N PRO A 325 6.11 9.10 1.50
CA PRO A 325 6.01 8.76 0.09
C PRO A 325 5.43 9.94 -0.67
N ILE A 326 6.24 10.50 -1.53
CA ILE A 326 5.75 11.38 -2.58
C ILE A 326 5.46 10.53 -3.81
N GLY A 327 4.36 10.84 -4.51
CA GLY A 327 4.22 10.40 -5.88
C GLY A 327 5.45 10.88 -6.65
N ASN A 328 6.00 10.00 -7.48
CA ASN A 328 7.17 10.37 -8.29
C ASN A 328 6.72 11.37 -9.36
N LYS A 329 6.77 12.67 -9.04
CA LYS A 329 6.24 13.77 -9.88
C LYS A 329 6.78 13.73 -11.31
N GLU A 330 7.94 13.12 -11.52
CA GLU A 330 8.54 12.92 -12.85
C GLU A 330 8.16 11.59 -13.52
N VAL A 331 7.60 10.64 -12.76
CA VAL A 331 7.29 9.28 -13.23
C VAL A 331 5.79 8.98 -13.25
N GLU A 332 4.98 9.76 -12.55
CA GLU A 332 3.53 9.59 -12.49
C GLU A 332 2.82 10.52 -13.49
N VAL A 333 1.68 10.05 -14.00
CA VAL A 333 0.81 10.87 -14.87
C VAL A 333 0.26 12.06 -14.09
N THR A 334 -0.09 11.84 -12.81
CA THR A 334 -0.67 12.86 -11.93
C THR A 334 -0.55 12.43 -10.47
N SER A 335 -0.78 13.34 -9.53
CA SER A 335 -0.83 13.02 -8.11
C SER A 335 -2.01 12.09 -7.79
N TRP A 336 -1.91 11.34 -6.69
CA TRP A 336 -2.97 10.46 -6.23
C TRP A 336 -4.27 11.22 -5.90
N GLU A 337 -4.15 12.43 -5.38
CA GLU A 337 -5.27 13.31 -5.06
C GLU A 337 -6.05 13.69 -6.33
N ASN A 338 -5.34 14.10 -7.40
CA ASN A 338 -5.94 14.42 -8.70
C ASN A 338 -6.53 13.19 -9.38
N ASN A 339 -5.87 12.04 -9.25
CA ASN A 339 -6.38 10.76 -9.74
C ASN A 339 -7.72 10.42 -9.08
N LYS A 340 -7.81 10.52 -7.75
CA LYS A 340 -9.07 10.32 -7.00
C LYS A 340 -10.14 11.37 -7.31
N ALA A 341 -9.75 12.61 -7.59
CA ALA A 341 -10.69 13.67 -7.95
C ALA A 341 -11.48 13.38 -9.24
N CYS A 342 -11.02 12.42 -10.05
CA CYS A 342 -11.74 11.92 -11.23
C CYS A 342 -12.91 10.99 -10.88
N ASN A 343 -12.99 10.47 -9.65
CA ASN A 343 -14.09 9.63 -9.17
C ASN A 343 -15.37 10.46 -8.92
N ARG A 344 -15.87 11.11 -9.97
CA ARG A 344 -17.10 11.89 -9.94
C ARG A 344 -18.14 11.21 -10.81
N PRO A 345 -19.45 11.24 -10.40
CA PRO A 345 -20.54 10.62 -11.18
C PRO A 345 -20.56 11.14 -12.62
N LEU A 346 -20.82 10.24 -13.55
CA LEU A 346 -21.06 10.61 -14.95
C LEU A 346 -22.50 11.13 -15.10
N PRO A 347 -22.71 12.24 -15.80
CA PRO A 347 -24.06 12.65 -16.18
C PRO A 347 -24.63 11.73 -17.26
N ASP A 348 -25.89 11.90 -17.62
CA ASP A 348 -26.42 11.26 -18.81
C ASP A 348 -25.76 11.87 -20.06
N LEU A 349 -25.01 11.03 -20.79
CA LEU A 349 -24.23 11.38 -21.97
C LEU A 349 -24.81 10.81 -23.26
N ARG A 350 -25.99 10.15 -23.20
CA ARG A 350 -26.68 9.65 -24.38
C ARG A 350 -27.06 10.78 -25.32
N GLY A 351 -26.91 10.58 -26.61
CA GLY A 351 -27.09 11.61 -27.63
C GLY A 351 -25.91 12.58 -27.77
N CYS A 352 -24.96 12.58 -26.83
CA CYS A 352 -23.75 13.42 -26.97
C CYS A 352 -22.76 12.80 -27.96
N SER A 353 -22.04 13.64 -28.69
CA SER A 353 -20.92 13.23 -29.53
C SER A 353 -19.74 12.81 -28.66
N CYS A 354 -19.11 11.71 -29.06
CA CYS A 354 -17.94 11.17 -28.36
C CYS A 354 -16.94 10.55 -29.34
N VAL A 355 -15.72 10.30 -28.85
CA VAL A 355 -14.71 9.54 -29.57
C VAL A 355 -14.34 8.30 -28.74
N GLY A 356 -14.13 7.19 -29.41
CA GLY A 356 -13.73 5.93 -28.79
C GLY A 356 -12.22 5.81 -28.66
N GLY A 357 -11.78 5.02 -27.67
CA GLY A 357 -10.39 4.60 -27.51
C GLY A 357 -10.29 3.11 -27.22
N ILE A 358 -9.31 2.46 -27.82
CA ILE A 358 -9.05 1.03 -27.64
C ILE A 358 -7.57 0.80 -27.38
N ASP A 359 -7.26 0.08 -26.30
CA ASP A 359 -5.96 -0.59 -26.10
C ASP A 359 -6.22 -2.10 -26.01
N TYR A 360 -5.90 -2.83 -27.07
CA TYR A 360 -6.24 -4.23 -27.27
C TYR A 360 -5.06 -5.16 -27.06
N SER A 361 -5.26 -6.22 -26.29
CA SER A 361 -4.33 -7.35 -26.17
C SER A 361 -5.09 -8.67 -26.28
N LYS A 362 -4.55 -9.62 -27.07
CA LYS A 362 -5.26 -10.86 -27.36
C LYS A 362 -5.27 -11.82 -26.16
N THR A 363 -4.16 -11.99 -25.47
CA THR A 363 -3.97 -13.10 -24.51
C THR A 363 -3.45 -12.72 -23.13
N ASN A 364 -2.51 -11.79 -23.03
CA ASN A 364 -1.71 -11.63 -21.79
C ASN A 364 -2.04 -10.37 -20.99
N ASP A 365 -2.45 -9.29 -21.66
CA ASP A 365 -2.79 -8.03 -21.03
C ASP A 365 -4.30 -7.88 -20.85
N PHE A 366 -4.70 -6.85 -20.14
CA PHE A 366 -6.08 -6.39 -20.14
C PHE A 366 -6.41 -5.74 -21.49
N VAL A 367 -7.69 -5.62 -21.78
CA VAL A 367 -8.17 -4.81 -22.90
C VAL A 367 -8.95 -3.65 -22.32
N GLY A 368 -8.49 -2.43 -22.58
CA GLY A 368 -9.20 -1.22 -22.24
C GLY A 368 -10.00 -0.70 -23.43
N VAL A 369 -11.24 -0.31 -23.18
CA VAL A 369 -12.10 0.40 -24.14
C VAL A 369 -12.81 1.54 -23.45
N GLY A 370 -13.25 2.55 -24.21
CA GLY A 370 -14.08 3.60 -23.64
C GLY A 370 -14.48 4.67 -24.64
N LEU A 371 -15.33 5.57 -24.18
CA LEU A 371 -15.84 6.73 -24.90
C LEU A 371 -15.47 8.01 -24.15
N LEU A 372 -14.81 8.93 -24.84
CA LEU A 372 -14.45 10.23 -24.32
C LEU A 372 -15.44 11.27 -24.82
N PHE A 373 -15.95 12.06 -23.89
CA PHE A 373 -16.87 13.16 -24.14
C PHE A 373 -16.29 14.47 -23.63
N TYR A 374 -16.71 15.57 -24.24
CA TYR A 374 -16.43 16.91 -23.75
C TYR A 374 -17.71 17.72 -23.61
N ARG A 375 -18.00 18.20 -22.41
CA ARG A 375 -19.21 18.99 -22.13
C ARG A 375 -18.96 20.02 -21.03
N ASN A 376 -19.28 21.28 -21.29
CA ASN A 376 -19.18 22.37 -20.30
C ASN A 376 -17.78 22.50 -19.66
N GLY A 377 -16.71 22.32 -20.44
CA GLY A 377 -15.34 22.44 -19.96
C GLY A 377 -14.80 21.19 -19.23
N ILE A 378 -15.60 20.14 -19.12
CA ILE A 378 -15.23 18.91 -18.40
C ILE A 378 -15.19 17.75 -19.38
N TRP A 379 -14.17 16.90 -19.24
CA TRP A 379 -14.02 15.65 -19.95
C TRP A 379 -14.69 14.54 -19.13
N TYR A 380 -15.38 13.62 -19.81
CA TYR A 380 -16.00 12.45 -19.22
C TYR A 380 -15.51 11.21 -19.95
N TRP A 381 -15.08 10.21 -19.19
CA TRP A 381 -14.58 8.94 -19.71
C TRP A 381 -15.49 7.79 -19.28
N LEU A 382 -16.32 7.30 -20.17
CA LEU A 382 -17.09 6.08 -19.99
C LEU A 382 -16.25 4.90 -20.45
N HIS A 383 -15.89 3.99 -19.55
CA HIS A 383 -14.91 2.94 -19.86
C HIS A 383 -15.42 1.55 -19.54
N HIS A 384 -14.70 0.55 -20.07
CA HIS A 384 -14.83 -0.84 -19.66
C HIS A 384 -13.50 -1.56 -19.86
N THR A 385 -13.28 -2.63 -19.07
CA THR A 385 -12.05 -3.43 -19.14
C THR A 385 -12.41 -4.91 -19.30
N PHE A 386 -11.77 -5.57 -20.26
CA PHE A 386 -11.87 -7.01 -20.44
C PHE A 386 -10.60 -7.69 -19.94
N VAL A 387 -10.75 -8.81 -19.23
CA VAL A 387 -9.66 -9.60 -18.67
C VAL A 387 -9.83 -11.06 -19.10
N CYS A 388 -8.81 -11.63 -19.76
CA CYS A 388 -8.80 -13.03 -20.14
C CYS A 388 -8.60 -13.90 -18.88
N ALA A 389 -9.56 -14.78 -18.58
CA ALA A 389 -9.51 -15.65 -17.39
C ALA A 389 -8.32 -16.64 -17.42
N ARG A 390 -7.86 -17.02 -18.60
CA ARG A 390 -6.74 -17.95 -18.80
C ARG A 390 -5.41 -17.28 -19.15
N SER A 391 -5.33 -15.96 -18.95
CA SER A 391 -4.06 -15.24 -19.12
C SER A 391 -2.98 -15.79 -18.20
N ARG A 392 -1.80 -16.05 -18.76
CA ARG A 392 -0.62 -16.53 -18.03
C ARG A 392 -0.16 -15.55 -16.96
N ASP A 393 -0.35 -14.25 -17.17
CA ASP A 393 0.07 -13.18 -16.25
C ASP A 393 -0.92 -12.99 -15.09
N LEU A 394 -2.18 -13.43 -15.25
CA LEU A 394 -3.25 -13.20 -14.28
C LEU A 394 -2.91 -13.64 -12.84
N PRO A 395 -2.26 -14.80 -12.59
CA PRO A 395 -1.88 -15.21 -11.24
C PRO A 395 -0.88 -14.26 -10.56
N GLY A 396 -0.08 -13.54 -11.36
CA GLY A 396 0.90 -12.54 -10.89
C GLY A 396 0.33 -11.17 -10.63
N ILE A 397 -0.89 -10.89 -11.13
CA ILE A 397 -1.55 -9.59 -11.01
C ILE A 397 -2.28 -9.52 -9.66
N LYS A 398 -1.79 -8.69 -8.76
CA LYS A 398 -2.32 -8.53 -7.41
C LYS A 398 -3.38 -7.41 -7.34
N ALA A 399 -4.38 -7.44 -8.21
CA ALA A 399 -5.50 -6.49 -8.23
C ALA A 399 -6.83 -7.17 -7.90
N PRO A 400 -7.82 -6.48 -7.31
CA PRO A 400 -9.12 -7.06 -6.93
C PRO A 400 -10.08 -7.18 -8.13
N ILE A 401 -9.63 -7.91 -9.17
CA ILE A 401 -10.34 -8.02 -10.47
C ILE A 401 -11.77 -8.53 -10.31
N LYS A 402 -12.01 -9.47 -9.38
CA LYS A 402 -13.33 -10.03 -9.13
C LYS A 402 -14.29 -9.00 -8.49
N GLU A 403 -13.76 -8.13 -7.64
CA GLU A 403 -14.52 -7.03 -7.04
C GLU A 403 -14.93 -6.02 -8.11
N TRP A 404 -13.99 -5.67 -9.00
CA TRP A 404 -14.28 -4.78 -10.14
C TRP A 404 -15.26 -5.40 -11.15
N ALA A 405 -15.21 -6.72 -11.33
CA ALA A 405 -16.19 -7.41 -12.16
C ALA A 405 -17.59 -7.40 -11.53
N ALA A 406 -17.68 -7.56 -10.21
CA ALA A 406 -18.95 -7.45 -9.48
C ALA A 406 -19.52 -6.03 -9.50
N ALA A 407 -18.67 -5.00 -9.57
CA ALA A 407 -19.07 -3.59 -9.72
C ALA A 407 -19.50 -3.23 -11.16
N GLY A 408 -19.22 -4.08 -12.16
CA GLY A 408 -19.57 -3.85 -13.56
C GLY A 408 -18.49 -3.16 -14.39
N ASP A 409 -17.34 -2.79 -13.81
CA ASP A 409 -16.24 -2.10 -14.50
C ASP A 409 -15.39 -3.06 -15.35
N VAL A 410 -15.45 -4.36 -15.04
CA VAL A 410 -14.62 -5.39 -15.65
C VAL A 410 -15.48 -6.58 -16.10
N THR A 411 -15.20 -7.09 -17.29
CA THR A 411 -15.70 -8.40 -17.75
C THR A 411 -14.57 -9.41 -17.79
N ILE A 412 -14.70 -10.50 -17.01
CA ILE A 412 -13.78 -11.62 -17.07
C ILE A 412 -14.26 -12.57 -18.19
N VAL A 413 -13.49 -12.63 -19.28
CA VAL A 413 -13.77 -13.49 -20.43
C VAL A 413 -13.22 -14.88 -20.15
N ASP A 414 -14.11 -15.88 -20.01
CA ASP A 414 -13.71 -17.27 -19.76
C ASP A 414 -13.33 -17.98 -21.08
N ASP A 415 -12.25 -17.53 -21.67
CA ASP A 415 -11.68 -18.10 -22.88
C ASP A 415 -10.12 -18.05 -22.78
N VAL A 416 -9.46 -18.65 -23.79
CA VAL A 416 -7.99 -18.61 -23.95
C VAL A 416 -7.50 -17.27 -24.47
N GLU A 417 -8.37 -16.48 -25.08
CA GLU A 417 -8.08 -15.14 -25.61
C GLU A 417 -9.33 -14.25 -25.61
N ILE A 418 -9.13 -12.94 -25.66
CA ILE A 418 -10.22 -11.98 -25.85
C ILE A 418 -10.47 -11.83 -27.37
N HIS A 419 -11.58 -12.41 -27.85
CA HIS A 419 -11.89 -12.37 -29.27
C HIS A 419 -12.28 -10.94 -29.73
N PRO A 420 -11.87 -10.51 -30.94
CA PRO A 420 -12.20 -9.20 -31.49
C PRO A 420 -13.68 -8.82 -31.46
N SER A 421 -14.57 -9.80 -31.63
CA SER A 421 -16.04 -9.59 -31.59
C SER A 421 -16.54 -9.09 -30.22
N VAL A 422 -15.84 -9.42 -29.11
CA VAL A 422 -16.20 -8.94 -27.77
C VAL A 422 -16.03 -7.42 -27.70
N ILE A 423 -14.95 -6.93 -28.26
CA ILE A 423 -14.65 -5.49 -28.30
C ILE A 423 -15.61 -4.75 -29.22
N ALA A 424 -15.82 -5.28 -30.44
CA ALA A 424 -16.79 -4.71 -31.36
C ALA A 424 -18.22 -4.73 -30.78
N GLY A 425 -18.60 -5.81 -30.09
CA GLY A 425 -19.87 -5.92 -29.38
C GLY A 425 -20.09 -4.80 -28.38
N TRP A 426 -19.09 -4.48 -27.56
CA TRP A 426 -19.18 -3.37 -26.60
C TRP A 426 -19.48 -2.02 -27.27
N PHE A 427 -18.83 -1.70 -28.39
CA PHE A 427 -19.12 -0.48 -29.16
C PHE A 427 -20.50 -0.53 -29.82
N ALA A 428 -20.93 -1.68 -30.31
CA ALA A 428 -22.26 -1.86 -30.88
C ALA A 428 -23.36 -1.62 -29.83
N ASP A 429 -23.17 -2.11 -28.61
CA ASP A 429 -24.08 -1.86 -27.49
C ASP A 429 -24.16 -0.36 -27.16
N ARG A 430 -23.02 0.34 -27.14
CA ARG A 430 -23.00 1.79 -26.93
C ARG A 430 -23.72 2.56 -28.02
N LEU A 431 -23.58 2.16 -29.31
CA LEU A 431 -24.36 2.75 -30.40
C LEU A 431 -25.86 2.51 -30.19
N ALA A 432 -26.26 1.29 -29.82
CA ALA A 432 -27.65 0.96 -29.54
C ALA A 432 -28.25 1.72 -28.36
N GLU A 433 -27.44 2.07 -27.36
CA GLU A 433 -27.83 2.92 -26.23
C GLU A 433 -27.96 4.42 -26.59
N GLY A 434 -27.61 4.79 -27.84
CA GLY A 434 -27.79 6.13 -28.36
C GLY A 434 -26.58 7.05 -28.23
N TYR A 435 -25.37 6.52 -27.97
CA TYR A 435 -24.14 7.32 -28.00
C TYR A 435 -23.72 7.63 -29.44
N ASN A 436 -23.37 8.87 -29.74
CA ASN A 436 -22.93 9.31 -31.07
C ASN A 436 -21.40 9.20 -31.19
N ILE A 437 -20.89 8.04 -31.63
CA ILE A 437 -19.45 7.78 -31.74
C ILE A 437 -18.94 8.28 -33.09
N LEU A 438 -18.19 9.39 -33.07
CA LEU A 438 -17.68 10.04 -34.29
C LEU A 438 -16.49 9.29 -34.90
N ASN A 439 -15.58 8.80 -34.05
CA ASN A 439 -14.34 8.14 -34.47
C ASN A 439 -13.81 7.25 -33.34
N ILE A 440 -13.00 6.24 -33.67
CA ILE A 440 -12.32 5.36 -32.73
C ILE A 440 -10.81 5.44 -32.95
N ALA A 441 -10.07 5.72 -31.89
CA ALA A 441 -8.60 5.73 -31.85
C ALA A 441 -8.05 4.37 -31.41
N ILE A 442 -7.10 3.82 -32.17
CA ILE A 442 -6.48 2.52 -31.90
C ILE A 442 -5.04 2.47 -32.46
N ASP A 443 -4.17 1.70 -31.81
CA ASP A 443 -2.82 1.40 -32.30
C ASP A 443 -2.82 0.60 -33.62
N SER A 444 -1.88 0.92 -34.52
CA SER A 444 -1.83 0.33 -35.86
C SER A 444 -1.69 -1.20 -35.87
N TYR A 445 -0.84 -1.74 -35.01
CA TYR A 445 -0.64 -3.18 -34.89
C TYR A 445 -1.90 -3.89 -34.40
N ARG A 446 -2.56 -3.30 -33.42
CA ARG A 446 -3.78 -3.84 -32.80
C ARG A 446 -5.00 -3.69 -33.71
N TYR A 447 -5.07 -2.62 -34.49
CA TYR A 447 -6.11 -2.41 -35.49
C TYR A 447 -6.19 -3.59 -36.50
N THR A 448 -5.04 -4.08 -36.96
CA THR A 448 -4.99 -5.23 -37.90
C THR A 448 -5.75 -6.46 -37.36
N LEU A 449 -5.74 -6.68 -36.06
CA LEU A 449 -6.46 -7.79 -35.40
C LEU A 449 -7.96 -7.52 -35.27
N LEU A 450 -8.40 -6.27 -35.18
CA LEU A 450 -9.79 -5.87 -34.95
C LEU A 450 -10.51 -5.42 -36.23
N THR A 451 -9.79 -5.24 -37.34
CA THR A 451 -10.31 -4.63 -38.57
C THR A 451 -11.67 -5.19 -39.00
N GLN A 452 -11.79 -6.53 -39.14
CA GLN A 452 -13.03 -7.15 -39.61
C GLN A 452 -14.17 -6.98 -38.62
N ALA A 453 -13.90 -7.10 -37.32
CA ALA A 453 -14.94 -7.00 -36.30
C ALA A 453 -15.48 -5.56 -36.18
N LEU A 454 -14.61 -4.55 -36.26
CA LEU A 454 -15.00 -3.13 -36.25
C LEU A 454 -15.73 -2.75 -37.55
N LYS A 455 -15.30 -3.27 -38.70
CA LYS A 455 -15.97 -3.03 -39.98
C LYS A 455 -17.42 -3.56 -39.98
N ASN A 456 -17.66 -4.68 -39.33
CA ASN A 456 -19.03 -5.27 -39.21
C ASN A 456 -20.02 -4.38 -38.43
N ILE A 457 -19.50 -3.46 -37.59
CA ILE A 457 -20.31 -2.49 -36.83
C ILE A 457 -20.23 -1.05 -37.40
N GLY A 458 -19.68 -0.89 -38.60
CA GLY A 458 -19.63 0.40 -39.32
C GLY A 458 -18.38 1.25 -39.07
N PHE A 459 -17.34 0.73 -38.44
CA PHE A 459 -16.09 1.45 -38.23
C PHE A 459 -14.97 0.93 -39.12
N ASP A 460 -14.44 1.80 -39.97
CA ASP A 460 -13.38 1.48 -40.93
C ASP A 460 -12.47 2.69 -41.20
N ALA A 461 -11.17 2.44 -41.33
CA ALA A 461 -10.18 3.51 -41.56
C ALA A 461 -10.12 3.98 -43.02
N VAL A 462 -10.58 3.19 -43.96
CA VAL A 462 -10.45 3.44 -45.40
C VAL A 462 -11.76 3.96 -45.99
N ASP A 463 -12.84 3.20 -45.84
CA ASP A 463 -14.15 3.47 -46.45
C ASP A 463 -14.88 4.59 -45.67
N ASN A 464 -15.17 4.35 -44.40
CA ASN A 464 -15.91 5.30 -43.54
C ASN A 464 -15.02 6.39 -42.89
N LYS A 465 -13.71 6.15 -42.84
CA LYS A 465 -12.71 7.06 -42.25
C LYS A 465 -13.02 7.47 -40.80
N ASN A 466 -13.70 6.60 -40.07
CA ASN A 466 -14.10 6.81 -38.68
C ASN A 466 -13.28 5.95 -37.69
N ILE A 467 -12.08 5.54 -38.13
CA ILE A 467 -11.02 4.99 -37.27
C ILE A 467 -9.76 5.81 -37.51
N THR A 468 -9.12 6.24 -36.42
CA THR A 468 -7.83 6.91 -36.44
C THR A 468 -6.75 6.01 -35.86
N ILE A 469 -5.71 5.77 -36.67
CA ILE A 469 -4.56 4.96 -36.28
C ILE A 469 -3.61 5.82 -35.45
N ILE A 470 -3.42 5.44 -34.18
CA ILE A 470 -2.56 6.15 -33.23
C ILE A 470 -1.15 5.57 -33.25
N ARG A 471 -0.16 6.47 -33.25
CA ARG A 471 1.26 6.15 -33.13
C ARG A 471 1.80 6.64 -31.79
N PRO A 472 2.95 6.13 -31.31
CA PRO A 472 3.58 6.64 -30.08
C PRO A 472 3.80 8.17 -30.07
N SER A 473 4.09 8.78 -31.21
CA SER A 473 4.22 10.24 -31.35
C SER A 473 2.92 10.99 -31.04
N ASN A 474 1.76 10.43 -31.36
CA ASN A 474 0.47 11.05 -31.05
C ASN A 474 0.24 11.08 -29.54
N LEU A 475 0.64 10.01 -28.83
CA LEU A 475 0.55 9.93 -27.37
C LEU A 475 1.52 10.93 -26.70
N MET A 476 2.74 11.08 -27.25
CA MET A 476 3.70 12.09 -26.77
C MET A 476 3.15 13.51 -26.92
N MET A 477 2.49 13.84 -28.04
CA MET A 477 1.92 15.16 -28.27
C MET A 477 0.76 15.48 -27.32
N ILE A 478 -0.07 14.48 -26.99
CA ILE A 478 -1.27 14.70 -26.15
C ILE A 478 -0.98 14.60 -24.65
N ALA A 479 0.15 14.02 -24.23
CA ALA A 479 0.48 13.81 -22.83
C ALA A 479 0.47 15.11 -21.99
N PRO A 480 0.98 16.27 -22.43
CA PRO A 480 0.87 17.52 -21.69
C PRO A 480 -0.57 17.96 -21.46
N THR A 481 -1.46 17.73 -22.45
CA THR A 481 -2.90 18.03 -22.31
C THR A 481 -3.54 17.13 -21.27
N ILE A 482 -3.26 15.82 -21.28
CA ILE A 482 -3.76 14.87 -20.27
C ILE A 482 -3.31 15.29 -18.88
N ASN A 483 -2.03 15.64 -18.70
CA ASN A 483 -1.52 16.13 -17.41
C ASN A 483 -2.23 17.41 -16.96
N SER A 484 -2.44 18.37 -17.86
CA SER A 484 -3.18 19.59 -17.56
C SER A 484 -4.61 19.32 -17.13
N VAL A 485 -5.30 18.39 -17.81
CA VAL A 485 -6.68 17.98 -17.47
C VAL A 485 -6.77 17.37 -16.07
N PHE A 486 -5.79 16.56 -15.67
CA PHE A 486 -5.71 16.03 -14.30
C PHE A 486 -5.43 17.12 -13.27
N ILE A 487 -4.43 17.97 -13.49
CA ILE A 487 -4.02 19.04 -12.56
C ILE A 487 -5.20 20.00 -12.29
N ASN A 488 -5.96 20.34 -13.33
CA ASN A 488 -7.10 21.22 -13.22
C ASN A 488 -8.39 20.49 -12.82
N GLN A 489 -8.33 19.17 -12.55
CA GLN A 489 -9.47 18.33 -12.17
C GLN A 489 -10.64 18.39 -13.16
N LEU A 490 -10.34 18.49 -14.45
CA LEU A 490 -11.31 18.60 -15.54
C LEU A 490 -11.71 17.25 -16.14
N LEU A 491 -11.48 16.12 -15.46
CA LEU A 491 -11.81 14.77 -15.91
C LEU A 491 -12.69 14.06 -14.87
N ALA A 492 -13.69 13.31 -15.34
CA ALA A 492 -14.52 12.45 -14.52
C ALA A 492 -14.74 11.10 -15.20
N TRP A 493 -14.73 9.99 -14.43
CA TRP A 493 -14.94 8.63 -14.91
C TRP A 493 -15.83 7.74 -14.03
N GLY A 494 -16.57 8.34 -13.08
CA GLY A 494 -17.38 7.58 -12.13
C GLY A 494 -16.56 7.06 -10.95
N ASP A 495 -17.19 6.23 -10.12
CA ASP A 495 -16.48 5.51 -9.06
C ASP A 495 -15.83 4.26 -9.67
N ALA A 496 -14.63 4.44 -10.21
CA ALA A 496 -13.93 3.41 -11.00
C ALA A 496 -12.53 3.10 -10.44
N PRO A 497 -12.42 2.24 -9.41
CA PRO A 497 -11.15 1.85 -8.81
C PRO A 497 -10.14 1.29 -9.81
N ILE A 498 -10.59 0.62 -10.88
CA ILE A 498 -9.72 0.14 -11.95
C ILE A 498 -9.05 1.28 -12.72
N MET A 499 -9.75 2.39 -12.96
CA MET A 499 -9.16 3.56 -13.61
C MET A 499 -8.07 4.19 -12.74
N ASN A 500 -8.35 4.35 -11.44
CA ASN A 500 -7.35 4.83 -10.49
C ASN A 500 -6.11 3.93 -10.48
N TRP A 501 -6.32 2.61 -10.47
CA TRP A 501 -5.24 1.63 -10.46
C TRP A 501 -4.43 1.64 -11.77
N CYS A 502 -5.10 1.64 -12.93
CA CYS A 502 -4.42 1.69 -14.24
C CYS A 502 -3.63 2.98 -14.41
N THR A 503 -4.18 4.13 -14.03
CA THR A 503 -3.51 5.43 -14.09
C THR A 503 -2.26 5.45 -13.21
N ASN A 504 -2.34 4.92 -11.99
CA ASN A 504 -1.23 4.85 -11.04
C ASN A 504 -0.13 3.85 -11.45
N ASN A 505 -0.40 2.98 -12.43
CA ASN A 505 0.56 2.01 -12.96
C ASN A 505 1.35 2.55 -14.16
N VAL A 506 0.98 3.73 -14.66
CA VAL A 506 1.66 4.34 -15.79
C VAL A 506 2.94 5.02 -15.32
N LYS A 507 4.05 4.65 -15.93
CA LYS A 507 5.33 5.34 -15.78
C LYS A 507 5.45 6.42 -16.87
N CYS A 508 5.63 7.66 -16.46
CA CYS A 508 6.07 8.74 -17.35
C CYS A 508 7.61 8.75 -17.40
N SER A 509 8.17 8.76 -18.58
CA SER A 509 9.59 8.99 -18.81
C SER A 509 9.74 10.09 -19.86
N ARG A 510 10.91 10.74 -19.92
CA ARG A 510 11.19 11.77 -20.93
C ARG A 510 12.20 11.25 -21.93
N ASP A 511 12.00 11.58 -23.20
CA ASP A 511 12.97 11.31 -24.24
C ASP A 511 14.06 12.41 -24.28
N LYS A 512 15.05 12.27 -25.18
CA LYS A 512 16.13 13.26 -25.37
C LYS A 512 15.64 14.66 -25.80
N LYS A 513 14.38 14.80 -26.18
CA LYS A 513 13.73 16.05 -26.59
C LYS A 513 12.71 16.54 -25.56
N ASP A 514 12.75 15.98 -24.36
CA ASP A 514 11.84 16.30 -23.23
C ASP A 514 10.36 15.92 -23.47
N ASN A 515 10.06 15.05 -24.45
CA ASN A 515 8.71 14.56 -24.67
C ASN A 515 8.33 13.48 -23.64
N ILE A 516 7.10 13.52 -23.14
CA ILE A 516 6.59 12.53 -22.19
C ILE A 516 6.26 11.22 -22.93
N ILE A 517 6.81 10.12 -22.43
CA ILE A 517 6.53 8.76 -22.91
C ILE A 517 5.85 7.99 -21.80
N TYR A 518 4.67 7.43 -22.10
CA TYR A 518 3.97 6.54 -21.20
C TYR A 518 4.49 5.10 -21.30
N GLY A 519 4.77 4.49 -20.16
CA GLY A 519 5.21 3.09 -20.02
C GLY A 519 4.51 2.39 -18.85
N LYS A 520 4.88 1.14 -18.60
CA LYS A 520 4.38 0.35 -17.45
C LYS A 520 5.44 0.29 -16.35
N ILE A 521 5.06 0.50 -15.08
CA ILE A 521 5.98 0.41 -13.93
C ILE A 521 6.52 -1.02 -13.79
N GLU A 522 5.64 -2.02 -13.81
CA GLU A 522 5.96 -3.45 -13.75
C GLU A 522 5.12 -4.20 -14.79
N PRO A 523 5.60 -4.37 -16.03
CA PRO A 523 4.76 -4.86 -17.14
C PRO A 523 4.05 -6.19 -16.91
N ALA A 524 4.67 -7.14 -16.17
CA ALA A 524 4.10 -8.45 -15.87
C ALA A 524 3.01 -8.42 -14.78
N ARG A 525 3.03 -7.42 -13.89
CA ARG A 525 2.19 -7.37 -12.68
C ARG A 525 1.22 -6.21 -12.64
N ARG A 526 1.51 -5.12 -13.36
CA ARG A 526 0.75 -3.88 -13.33
C ARG A 526 0.31 -3.51 -14.74
N LYS A 527 -0.98 -3.39 -14.93
CA LYS A 527 -1.58 -3.12 -16.24
C LYS A 527 -2.02 -1.67 -16.33
N THR A 528 -1.94 -1.11 -17.55
CA THR A 528 -2.24 0.31 -17.84
C THR A 528 -3.28 0.45 -18.97
N ASP A 529 -3.82 -0.64 -19.43
CA ASP A 529 -4.51 -0.76 -20.72
C ASP A 529 -5.75 0.16 -20.80
N THR A 530 -6.51 0.30 -19.70
CA THR A 530 -7.68 1.21 -19.68
C THR A 530 -7.27 2.68 -19.71
N PHE A 531 -6.13 3.04 -19.07
CA PHE A 531 -5.56 4.38 -19.21
C PHE A 531 -5.04 4.63 -20.63
N MET A 532 -4.40 3.65 -21.26
CA MET A 532 -3.87 3.79 -22.63
C MET A 532 -5.00 3.93 -23.65
N ALA A 533 -6.14 3.26 -23.44
CA ALA A 533 -7.35 3.46 -24.24
C ALA A 533 -7.86 4.91 -24.12
N MET A 534 -7.88 5.47 -22.90
CA MET A 534 -8.24 6.87 -22.66
C MET A 534 -7.26 7.83 -23.37
N ALA A 535 -5.96 7.58 -23.24
CA ALA A 535 -4.94 8.40 -23.89
C ALA A 535 -5.05 8.36 -25.43
N ALA A 536 -5.41 7.21 -26.00
CA ALA A 536 -5.69 7.10 -27.44
C ALA A 536 -6.92 7.95 -27.82
N ALA A 537 -7.99 7.93 -27.05
CA ALA A 537 -9.16 8.78 -27.30
C ALA A 537 -8.82 10.27 -27.19
N PHE A 538 -7.98 10.66 -26.21
CA PHE A 538 -7.51 12.03 -26.11
C PHE A 538 -6.70 12.48 -27.34
N ALA A 539 -5.97 11.58 -27.99
CA ALA A 539 -5.19 11.92 -29.19
C ALA A 539 -6.05 12.39 -30.38
N ILE A 540 -7.37 12.15 -30.33
CA ILE A 540 -8.35 12.62 -31.34
C ILE A 540 -9.43 13.53 -30.74
N SER A 541 -9.20 14.01 -29.52
CA SER A 541 -10.19 14.80 -28.76
C SER A 541 -10.53 16.16 -29.39
N GLU A 542 -9.70 16.67 -30.30
CA GLU A 542 -9.99 17.90 -31.06
C GLU A 542 -11.33 17.82 -31.82
N MET A 543 -11.76 16.62 -32.22
CA MET A 543 -13.06 16.38 -32.86
C MET A 543 -14.25 16.76 -31.99
N LEU A 544 -14.06 16.86 -30.66
CA LEU A 544 -15.12 17.20 -29.68
C LEU A 544 -15.11 18.69 -29.31
N ILE A 545 -14.07 19.44 -29.65
CA ILE A 545 -13.87 20.84 -29.24
C ILE A 545 -14.34 21.79 -30.34
N VAL A 546 -14.65 21.32 -31.55
CA VAL A 546 -15.09 22.15 -32.67
C VAL A 546 -16.32 22.95 -32.23
N GLN A 547 -16.16 24.25 -32.01
CA GLN A 547 -17.26 25.18 -31.78
C GLN A 547 -18.19 25.16 -33.01
N PRO A 548 -19.52 25.19 -32.82
CA PRO A 548 -20.40 25.49 -33.91
C PRO A 548 -19.97 26.85 -34.47
N ILE A 549 -19.69 26.91 -35.78
CA ILE A 549 -19.52 28.17 -36.47
C ILE A 549 -20.81 28.94 -36.22
N GLU A 550 -20.77 29.97 -35.40
CA GLU A 550 -21.89 30.93 -35.28
C GLU A 550 -22.14 31.39 -36.69
N SER A 551 -23.33 31.11 -37.21
CA SER A 551 -23.79 31.62 -38.49
C SER A 551 -23.66 33.12 -38.45
N VAL A 552 -22.75 33.66 -39.27
CA VAL A 552 -22.61 35.10 -39.47
C VAL A 552 -24.00 35.58 -39.91
N PRO A 553 -24.65 36.50 -39.21
CA PRO A 553 -25.93 37.01 -39.65
C PRO A 553 -25.77 37.62 -41.05
N GLU A 554 -26.61 37.18 -41.99
CA GLU A 554 -26.65 37.81 -43.32
C GLU A 554 -26.91 39.30 -43.15
N VAL A 555 -25.94 40.11 -43.55
CA VAL A 555 -26.14 41.56 -43.66
C VAL A 555 -27.08 41.80 -44.81
N ILE A 556 -28.37 42.01 -44.54
CA ILE A 556 -29.29 42.50 -45.53
C ILE A 556 -28.93 43.98 -45.78
N VAL A 557 -28.34 44.26 -46.91
CA VAL A 557 -28.12 45.64 -47.39
C VAL A 557 -29.39 46.08 -48.09
N PHE A 558 -30.05 47.08 -47.54
CA PHE A 558 -31.19 47.78 -48.16
C PHE A 558 -30.66 48.82 -49.13
#